data_b9df2a0ffef815a37e423b8a1e4136d3
#
_entry.id   b9df2a0ffef815a37e423b8a1e4136d3
#
_cell.length_a   1.000
_cell.length_b   1.000
_cell.length_c   1.000
_cell.angle_alpha   90.00
_cell.angle_beta   90.00
_cell.angle_gamma   90.00
#
_symmetry.space_group_name_H-M   'P 1'
#
loop_
_entity.id
_entity.type
_entity.pdbx_description
1 polymer ?
#
loop_
_entity_poly.entity_id
_entity_poly.type
_entity_poly.pdbx_seq_one_letter_code
_entity_poly.pdbx_strand_id
1 'polypeptide(L)'
;MTQTVLGIIGGSGVYDIPIEDARWHRVDSPWGVASDEVREGEMAGLRVVFLPRHGRGHVFSPSTINYRANIDVLKRCGVTDLFSLSAVGSLREDLPPGTFVLPDQFIDKTFKRENSFFGTGCVAHVPFGEPTSFNLEQLAATALQMEGIMHRAGGTLVVMEGPQFSTRAESVLHRIWGADLIGMTAMPEAKLAREAEIAYCNVAMVTDFDSWHSQHEAVDVAQVMKVMKANVQQAERFVTRLASLMPHEHPLCSAGSDRALDFAIMTAPEKRDPMLLAKLEAVAGRVIVKG
;
A
#
# COMPACT_ATOMS: atom_id res chain seq x y z
N MET A 1 -23.81 6.15 7.24
CA MET A 1 -22.79 5.47 6.38
C MET A 1 -21.66 6.44 6.20
N THR A 2 -20.42 5.95 6.13
CA THR A 2 -19.23 6.79 5.98
C THR A 2 -19.04 7.10 4.49
N GLN A 3 -18.72 8.35 4.15
CA GLN A 3 -18.35 8.68 2.77
C GLN A 3 -17.02 8.03 2.40
N THR A 4 -16.90 7.57 1.15
CA THR A 4 -15.65 7.08 0.60
C THR A 4 -14.65 8.23 0.47
N VAL A 5 -13.46 8.05 1.02
CA VAL A 5 -12.28 8.89 0.76
C VAL A 5 -11.20 8.00 0.18
N LEU A 6 -10.88 8.26 -1.07
CA LEU A 6 -9.90 7.46 -1.82
C LEU A 6 -8.48 7.88 -1.47
N GLY A 7 -7.74 7.02 -0.81
CA GLY A 7 -6.30 7.16 -0.59
C GLY A 7 -5.49 6.52 -1.72
N ILE A 8 -4.45 7.19 -2.16
CA ILE A 8 -3.49 6.65 -3.13
C ILE A 8 -2.08 6.90 -2.63
N ILE A 9 -1.32 5.82 -2.46
CA ILE A 9 0.12 5.93 -2.22
C ILE A 9 0.83 5.69 -3.54
N GLY A 10 1.52 6.73 -4.06
CA GLY A 10 2.34 6.65 -5.26
C GLY A 10 3.71 6.04 -4.97
N GLY A 11 4.07 4.96 -5.68
CA GLY A 11 5.40 4.37 -5.68
C GLY A 11 6.37 5.10 -6.60
N SER A 12 7.50 4.44 -6.91
CA SER A 12 8.52 4.97 -7.81
C SER A 12 7.93 5.42 -9.14
N GLY A 13 8.19 6.65 -9.52
CA GLY A 13 7.71 7.26 -10.76
C GLY A 13 6.29 7.85 -10.70
N VAL A 14 5.44 7.45 -9.76
CA VAL A 14 4.07 7.99 -9.60
C VAL A 14 4.11 9.12 -8.58
N TYR A 15 4.39 10.33 -9.05
CA TYR A 15 4.50 11.51 -8.20
C TYR A 15 3.41 12.54 -8.48
N ASP A 16 2.67 12.37 -9.57
CA ASP A 16 1.56 13.21 -9.96
C ASP A 16 0.43 12.35 -10.53
N ILE A 17 -0.80 12.66 -10.13
CA ILE A 17 -2.03 12.07 -10.65
C ILE A 17 -3.02 13.20 -10.91
N PRO A 18 -3.97 13.08 -11.87
CA PRO A 18 -4.87 14.15 -12.24
C PRO A 18 -5.97 14.38 -11.18
N ILE A 19 -5.64 15.05 -10.09
CA ILE A 19 -6.57 15.47 -9.04
C ILE A 19 -7.04 16.89 -9.33
N GLU A 20 -8.35 17.10 -9.40
CA GLU A 20 -8.98 18.40 -9.59
C GLU A 20 -8.90 19.22 -8.30
N ASP A 21 -8.73 20.54 -8.41
CA ASP A 21 -8.60 21.49 -7.29
C ASP A 21 -7.58 21.10 -6.23
N ALA A 22 -6.56 20.38 -6.63
CA ALA A 22 -5.57 19.75 -5.75
C ALA A 22 -4.73 20.77 -4.99
N ARG A 23 -4.53 20.52 -3.69
CA ARG A 23 -3.68 21.32 -2.81
C ARG A 23 -2.72 20.41 -2.05
N TRP A 24 -1.45 20.80 -2.01
CA TRP A 24 -0.47 20.19 -1.12
C TRP A 24 -0.61 20.81 0.26
N HIS A 25 -0.66 19.97 1.28
CA HIS A 25 -0.63 20.44 2.66
C HIS A 25 -0.01 19.41 3.59
N ARG A 26 0.57 19.91 4.66
CA ARG A 26 1.16 19.08 5.70
C ARG A 26 0.10 18.64 6.71
N VAL A 27 0.16 17.36 7.06
CA VAL A 27 -0.62 16.78 8.15
C VAL A 27 0.38 16.28 9.21
N ASP A 28 0.24 16.76 10.44
CA ASP A 28 1.13 16.34 11.53
C ASP A 28 0.71 14.96 12.06
N SER A 29 1.72 14.13 12.34
CA SER A 29 1.55 12.80 12.90
C SER A 29 2.37 12.64 14.18
N PRO A 30 1.83 12.03 15.24
CA PRO A 30 2.59 11.73 16.46
C PRO A 30 3.65 10.63 16.25
N TRP A 31 3.66 10.00 15.07
CA TRP A 31 4.64 8.99 14.68
C TRP A 31 5.86 9.58 13.97
N GLY A 32 5.91 10.89 13.81
CA GLY A 32 6.99 11.61 13.14
C GLY A 32 6.54 12.20 11.80
N VAL A 33 7.51 12.53 10.96
CA VAL A 33 7.25 13.17 9.67
C VAL A 33 6.90 12.11 8.64
N ALA A 34 5.80 12.33 7.88
CA ALA A 34 5.45 11.52 6.71
C ALA A 34 6.46 11.74 5.58
N SER A 35 6.44 10.87 4.57
CA SER A 35 7.37 10.95 3.44
C SER A 35 7.27 12.25 2.65
N ASP A 36 6.09 12.87 2.62
CA ASP A 36 5.83 14.16 1.98
C ASP A 36 4.56 14.81 2.55
N GLU A 37 4.23 16.00 2.08
CA GLU A 37 2.89 16.56 2.18
C GLU A 37 1.90 15.66 1.45
N VAL A 38 0.64 15.67 1.85
CA VAL A 38 -0.43 15.04 1.09
C VAL A 38 -0.96 16.01 0.03
N ARG A 39 -1.35 15.46 -1.12
CA ARG A 39 -2.06 16.19 -2.16
C ARG A 39 -3.52 15.79 -2.14
N GLU A 40 -4.39 16.73 -1.82
CA GLU A 40 -5.80 16.49 -1.63
C GLU A 40 -6.64 17.32 -2.62
N GLY A 41 -7.71 16.72 -3.14
CA GLY A 41 -8.67 17.34 -4.05
C GLY A 41 -9.75 16.35 -4.45
N GLU A 42 -10.27 16.44 -5.67
CA GLU A 42 -11.37 15.62 -6.14
C GLU A 42 -11.01 14.87 -7.44
N MET A 43 -11.60 13.69 -7.62
CA MET A 43 -11.61 12.92 -8.88
C MET A 43 -12.97 12.26 -9.02
N ALA A 44 -13.65 12.49 -10.14
CA ALA A 44 -14.99 11.94 -10.40
C ALA A 44 -16.00 12.18 -9.25
N GLY A 45 -15.91 13.31 -8.57
CA GLY A 45 -16.77 13.68 -7.45
C GLY A 45 -16.43 12.98 -6.12
N LEU A 46 -15.30 12.25 -6.05
CA LEU A 46 -14.78 11.68 -4.82
C LEU A 46 -13.63 12.51 -4.28
N ARG A 47 -13.59 12.65 -2.97
CA ARG A 47 -12.43 13.20 -2.27
C ARG A 47 -11.26 12.21 -2.38
N VAL A 48 -10.11 12.70 -2.85
CA VAL A 48 -8.89 11.91 -3.07
C VAL A 48 -7.74 12.49 -2.28
N VAL A 49 -6.98 11.61 -1.64
CA VAL A 49 -5.77 11.97 -0.88
C VAL A 49 -4.60 11.16 -1.45
N PHE A 50 -3.64 11.85 -2.02
CA PHE A 50 -2.43 11.25 -2.61
C PHE A 50 -1.22 11.52 -1.72
N LEU A 51 -0.36 10.49 -1.56
CA LEU A 51 0.91 10.58 -0.84
C LEU A 51 2.04 9.94 -1.63
N PRO A 52 3.14 10.67 -1.96
CA PRO A 52 4.34 10.08 -2.55
C PRO A 52 5.09 9.24 -1.49
N ARG A 53 5.13 7.92 -1.66
CA ARG A 53 5.75 7.00 -0.68
C ARG A 53 7.21 7.31 -0.37
N HIS A 54 7.98 7.65 -1.37
CA HIS A 54 9.40 7.93 -1.24
C HIS A 54 9.72 9.43 -1.10
N GLY A 55 8.67 10.27 -0.97
CA GLY A 55 8.80 11.72 -1.07
C GLY A 55 9.07 12.20 -2.50
N ARG A 56 8.71 13.44 -2.81
CA ARG A 56 9.04 14.05 -4.10
C ARG A 56 10.57 14.08 -4.27
N GLY A 57 11.04 13.60 -5.43
CA GLY A 57 12.47 13.41 -5.70
C GLY A 57 13.06 12.10 -5.21
N HIS A 58 12.25 11.16 -4.71
CA HIS A 58 12.66 9.81 -4.28
C HIS A 58 13.77 9.85 -3.20
N VAL A 59 13.55 10.64 -2.16
CA VAL A 59 14.55 10.91 -1.11
C VAL A 59 14.64 9.84 -0.03
N PHE A 60 13.62 9.00 0.11
CA PHE A 60 13.58 7.92 1.10
C PHE A 60 13.76 6.55 0.44
N SER A 61 14.70 5.76 0.96
CA SER A 61 14.80 4.33 0.61
C SER A 61 13.66 3.53 1.23
N PRO A 62 13.36 2.31 0.74
CA PRO A 62 12.30 1.48 1.32
C PRO A 62 12.40 1.29 2.85
N SER A 63 13.60 1.20 3.40
CA SER A 63 13.82 0.99 4.84
C SER A 63 13.80 2.28 5.67
N THR A 64 13.88 3.47 5.04
CA THR A 64 13.88 4.77 5.74
C THR A 64 12.55 5.51 5.65
N ILE A 65 11.57 4.97 4.91
CA ILE A 65 10.19 5.46 4.90
C ILE A 65 9.59 5.34 6.29
N ASN A 66 8.96 6.39 6.76
CA ASN A 66 8.16 6.35 7.98
C ASN A 66 6.73 5.88 7.66
N TYR A 67 6.55 4.56 7.51
CA TYR A 67 5.27 3.96 7.16
C TYR A 67 4.16 4.27 8.17
N ARG A 68 4.49 4.34 9.48
CA ARG A 68 3.50 4.72 10.51
C ARG A 68 2.98 6.13 10.28
N ALA A 69 3.88 7.10 10.07
CA ALA A 69 3.44 8.47 9.79
C ALA A 69 2.64 8.55 8.49
N ASN A 70 3.03 7.83 7.44
CA ASN A 70 2.30 7.81 6.17
C ASN A 70 0.86 7.31 6.32
N ILE A 71 0.66 6.19 7.00
CA ILE A 71 -0.69 5.64 7.21
C ILE A 71 -1.50 6.50 8.20
N ASP A 72 -0.89 7.02 9.25
CA ASP A 72 -1.55 7.90 10.22
C ASP A 72 -2.05 9.20 9.56
N VAL A 73 -1.25 9.85 8.69
CA VAL A 73 -1.70 11.07 8.01
C VAL A 73 -2.85 10.78 7.03
N LEU A 74 -2.82 9.66 6.32
CA LEU A 74 -3.94 9.24 5.47
C LEU A 74 -5.20 8.99 6.29
N LYS A 75 -5.07 8.32 7.45
CA LYS A 75 -6.20 8.12 8.38
C LYS A 75 -6.76 9.44 8.90
N ARG A 76 -5.90 10.41 9.26
CA ARG A 76 -6.30 11.76 9.69
C ARG A 76 -7.00 12.54 8.58
N CYS A 77 -6.64 12.31 7.32
CA CYS A 77 -7.37 12.83 6.17
C CYS A 77 -8.71 12.10 5.91
N GLY A 78 -9.05 11.10 6.71
CA GLY A 78 -10.32 10.37 6.60
C GLY A 78 -10.33 9.28 5.53
N VAL A 79 -9.16 8.85 5.01
CA VAL A 79 -9.06 7.78 4.02
C VAL A 79 -9.73 6.51 4.54
N THR A 80 -10.64 5.95 3.74
CA THR A 80 -11.37 4.70 4.00
C THR A 80 -10.82 3.56 3.14
N ASP A 81 -10.44 3.87 1.90
CA ASP A 81 -10.04 2.92 0.86
C ASP A 81 -8.69 3.34 0.30
N LEU A 82 -7.68 2.46 0.41
CA LEU A 82 -6.30 2.78 0.07
C LEU A 82 -5.78 1.89 -1.05
N PHE A 83 -5.40 2.52 -2.17
CA PHE A 83 -4.65 1.86 -3.23
C PHE A 83 -3.17 2.25 -3.17
N SER A 84 -2.33 1.23 -3.18
CA SER A 84 -0.88 1.34 -3.09
C SER A 84 -0.25 0.92 -4.41
N LEU A 85 0.26 1.87 -5.18
CA LEU A 85 0.95 1.61 -6.44
C LEU A 85 2.42 1.30 -6.17
N SER A 86 2.94 0.20 -6.72
CA SER A 86 4.34 -0.20 -6.52
C SER A 86 4.95 -0.84 -7.77
N ALA A 87 6.19 -0.48 -8.09
CA ALA A 87 7.00 -1.20 -9.06
C ALA A 87 7.53 -2.48 -8.43
N VAL A 88 7.46 -3.60 -9.15
CA VAL A 88 7.85 -4.93 -8.67
C VAL A 88 8.56 -5.74 -9.73
N GLY A 89 9.39 -6.69 -9.30
CA GLY A 89 9.92 -7.75 -10.15
C GLY A 89 8.95 -8.93 -10.25
N SER A 90 8.95 -9.61 -11.40
CA SER A 90 8.20 -10.85 -11.61
C SER A 90 9.05 -12.08 -11.30
N LEU A 91 8.46 -13.04 -10.63
CA LEU A 91 9.04 -14.37 -10.39
C LEU A 91 8.44 -15.44 -11.33
N ARG A 92 7.67 -15.00 -12.34
CA ARG A 92 6.93 -15.89 -13.27
C ARG A 92 7.12 -15.47 -14.73
N GLU A 93 7.18 -16.44 -15.63
CA GLU A 93 7.23 -16.22 -17.09
C GLU A 93 5.94 -15.58 -17.64
N ASP A 94 4.78 -15.95 -17.08
CA ASP A 94 3.47 -15.49 -17.53
C ASP A 94 3.04 -14.12 -16.97
N LEU A 95 3.94 -13.45 -16.24
CA LEU A 95 3.77 -12.09 -15.76
C LEU A 95 4.89 -11.18 -16.29
N PRO A 96 4.91 -10.88 -17.60
CA PRO A 96 5.99 -10.07 -18.18
C PRO A 96 5.93 -8.60 -17.74
N PRO A 97 7.05 -7.86 -17.89
CA PRO A 97 7.09 -6.41 -17.67
C PRO A 97 5.95 -5.69 -18.40
N GLY A 98 5.30 -4.74 -17.71
CA GLY A 98 4.10 -4.04 -18.18
C GLY A 98 2.79 -4.67 -17.69
N THR A 99 2.84 -5.86 -17.06
CA THR A 99 1.66 -6.46 -16.42
C THR A 99 1.39 -5.81 -15.07
N PHE A 100 0.13 -5.51 -14.79
CA PHE A 100 -0.34 -5.09 -13.47
C PHE A 100 -0.89 -6.30 -12.71
N VAL A 101 -0.47 -6.49 -11.48
CA VAL A 101 -0.95 -7.61 -10.64
C VAL A 101 -1.58 -7.03 -9.38
N LEU A 102 -2.67 -7.63 -8.96
CA LEU A 102 -3.37 -7.32 -7.71
C LEU A 102 -3.08 -8.47 -6.72
N PRO A 103 -1.96 -8.45 -5.99
CA PRO A 103 -1.63 -9.53 -5.07
C PRO A 103 -2.58 -9.54 -3.89
N ASP A 104 -3.07 -10.72 -3.54
CA ASP A 104 -3.96 -10.98 -2.42
C ASP A 104 -3.23 -11.56 -1.20
N GLN A 105 -1.96 -11.99 -1.38
CA GLN A 105 -1.13 -12.53 -0.31
C GLN A 105 0.28 -11.93 -0.30
N PHE A 106 0.88 -11.90 0.89
CA PHE A 106 2.22 -11.39 1.10
C PHE A 106 3.10 -12.33 1.92
N ILE A 107 4.39 -12.37 1.57
CA ILE A 107 5.45 -12.93 2.41
C ILE A 107 6.35 -11.78 2.85
N ASP A 108 6.32 -11.43 4.14
CA ASP A 108 7.10 -10.33 4.69
C ASP A 108 8.50 -10.79 5.12
N LYS A 109 9.51 -10.28 4.45
CA LYS A 109 10.93 -10.47 4.78
C LYS A 109 11.63 -9.18 5.23
N THR A 110 10.86 -8.16 5.57
CA THR A 110 11.40 -6.92 6.12
C THR A 110 11.78 -7.09 7.59
N PHE A 111 12.82 -6.40 8.05
CA PHE A 111 13.36 -6.61 9.42
C PHE A 111 13.88 -5.33 10.11
N LYS A 112 13.94 -4.18 9.40
CA LYS A 112 14.41 -2.91 9.97
C LYS A 112 13.29 -1.89 10.20
N ARG A 113 12.03 -2.25 9.91
CA ARG A 113 10.90 -1.32 9.86
C ARG A 113 10.02 -1.47 11.07
N GLU A 114 9.49 -0.35 11.55
CA GLU A 114 8.40 -0.36 12.52
C GLU A 114 7.13 -0.85 11.83
N ASN A 115 6.61 -1.98 12.25
CA ASN A 115 5.55 -2.72 11.57
C ASN A 115 4.20 -2.73 12.31
N SER A 116 4.07 -1.96 13.39
CA SER A 116 2.84 -1.83 14.16
C SER A 116 2.73 -0.45 14.81
N PHE A 117 1.51 0.03 14.98
CA PHE A 117 1.18 1.17 15.82
C PHE A 117 1.12 0.78 17.31
N PHE A 118 0.85 -0.49 17.58
CA PHE A 118 0.77 -1.04 18.93
C PHE A 118 2.12 -1.57 19.40
N GLY A 119 2.26 -1.70 20.72
CA GLY A 119 3.51 -2.18 21.32
C GLY A 119 3.45 -2.17 22.83
N THR A 120 4.60 -2.01 23.49
CA THR A 120 4.65 -1.92 24.96
C THR A 120 3.73 -0.81 25.45
N GLY A 121 2.82 -1.14 26.37
CA GLY A 121 1.81 -0.23 26.92
C GLY A 121 0.44 -0.31 26.26
N CYS A 122 0.31 -0.81 25.03
CA CYS A 122 -0.96 -1.15 24.40
C CYS A 122 -0.70 -2.18 23.30
N VAL A 123 -0.96 -3.44 23.58
CA VAL A 123 -0.73 -4.56 22.65
C VAL A 123 -2.03 -4.91 21.94
N ALA A 124 -1.97 -5.07 20.62
CA ALA A 124 -3.09 -5.53 19.82
C ALA A 124 -2.65 -6.61 18.82
N HIS A 125 -3.55 -7.53 18.51
CA HIS A 125 -3.36 -8.57 17.49
C HIS A 125 -4.52 -8.54 16.50
N VAL A 126 -4.32 -7.83 15.37
CA VAL A 126 -5.32 -7.76 14.31
C VAL A 126 -5.31 -9.02 13.44
N PRO A 127 -6.46 -9.52 12.98
CA PRO A 127 -6.52 -10.59 11.97
C PRO A 127 -5.88 -10.13 10.66
N PHE A 128 -5.00 -10.96 10.07
CA PHE A 128 -4.26 -10.62 8.86
C PHE A 128 -4.15 -11.78 7.86
N GLY A 129 -5.01 -12.80 7.96
CA GLY A 129 -5.07 -13.91 7.01
C GLY A 129 -5.48 -13.47 5.61
N GLU A 130 -6.39 -12.49 5.52
CA GLU A 130 -6.80 -11.83 4.29
C GLU A 130 -6.28 -10.38 4.33
N PRO A 131 -5.06 -10.11 3.84
CA PRO A 131 -4.40 -8.81 4.04
C PRO A 131 -4.96 -7.69 3.17
N THR A 132 -5.66 -8.02 2.08
CA THR A 132 -6.22 -7.08 1.10
C THR A 132 -7.74 -7.07 1.14
N SER A 133 -8.34 -6.07 0.50
CA SER A 133 -9.80 -5.95 0.36
C SER A 133 -10.25 -6.52 -0.99
N PHE A 134 -10.98 -7.62 -0.95
CA PHE A 134 -11.54 -8.24 -2.15
C PHE A 134 -12.40 -7.26 -2.97
N ASN A 135 -13.19 -6.39 -2.31
CA ASN A 135 -14.00 -5.40 -3.00
C ASN A 135 -13.13 -4.42 -3.80
N LEU A 136 -12.02 -3.96 -3.21
CA LEU A 136 -11.09 -3.05 -3.89
C LEU A 136 -10.35 -3.74 -5.04
N GLU A 137 -10.00 -5.01 -4.88
CA GLU A 137 -9.38 -5.81 -5.95
C GLU A 137 -10.32 -5.96 -7.14
N GLN A 138 -11.62 -6.24 -6.92
CA GLN A 138 -12.62 -6.34 -7.97
C GLN A 138 -12.79 -5.01 -8.73
N LEU A 139 -12.84 -3.89 -8.01
CA LEU A 139 -12.90 -2.56 -8.61
C LEU A 139 -11.64 -2.25 -9.42
N ALA A 140 -10.45 -2.58 -8.87
CA ALA A 140 -9.19 -2.41 -9.57
C ALA A 140 -9.10 -3.27 -10.84
N ALA A 141 -9.48 -4.56 -10.76
CA ALA A 141 -9.50 -5.45 -11.92
C ALA A 141 -10.44 -4.92 -13.02
N THR A 142 -11.63 -4.44 -12.64
CA THR A 142 -12.60 -3.83 -13.56
C THR A 142 -12.00 -2.58 -14.23
N ALA A 143 -11.37 -1.69 -13.44
CA ALA A 143 -10.74 -0.48 -13.98
C ALA A 143 -9.60 -0.81 -14.96
N LEU A 144 -8.73 -1.77 -14.61
CA LEU A 144 -7.64 -2.23 -15.48
C LEU A 144 -8.16 -2.85 -16.79
N GLN A 145 -9.21 -3.66 -16.70
CA GLN A 145 -9.87 -4.26 -17.86
C GLN A 145 -10.46 -3.20 -18.79
N MET A 146 -11.16 -2.21 -18.24
CA MET A 146 -11.78 -1.13 -19.03
C MET A 146 -10.74 -0.26 -19.74
N GLU A 147 -9.56 -0.07 -19.14
CA GLU A 147 -8.45 0.65 -19.74
C GLU A 147 -7.59 -0.21 -20.69
N GLY A 148 -7.92 -1.49 -20.87
CA GLY A 148 -7.14 -2.41 -21.72
C GLY A 148 -5.73 -2.67 -21.19
N ILE A 149 -5.52 -2.54 -19.88
CA ILE A 149 -4.24 -2.78 -19.23
C ILE A 149 -4.11 -4.26 -18.93
N MET A 150 -2.99 -4.88 -19.37
CA MET A 150 -2.71 -6.28 -19.07
C MET A 150 -2.60 -6.48 -17.56
N HIS A 151 -3.43 -7.34 -16.99
CA HIS A 151 -3.47 -7.53 -15.54
C HIS A 151 -3.82 -8.94 -15.11
N ARG A 152 -3.53 -9.23 -13.85
CA ARG A 152 -3.90 -10.46 -13.14
C ARG A 152 -4.37 -10.12 -11.74
N ALA A 153 -5.49 -10.69 -11.32
CA ALA A 153 -5.94 -10.68 -9.92
C ALA A 153 -5.39 -11.91 -9.18
N GLY A 154 -5.06 -11.71 -7.92
CA GLY A 154 -4.46 -12.72 -7.05
C GLY A 154 -2.96 -12.91 -7.27
N GLY A 155 -2.32 -13.54 -6.31
CA GLY A 155 -0.91 -13.90 -6.30
C GLY A 155 -0.17 -13.46 -5.03
N THR A 156 0.97 -14.08 -4.80
CA THR A 156 1.80 -13.83 -3.61
C THR A 156 2.95 -12.89 -3.93
N LEU A 157 2.99 -11.76 -3.23
CA LEU A 157 4.09 -10.79 -3.29
C LEU A 157 5.05 -11.01 -2.11
N VAL A 158 6.29 -11.40 -2.39
CA VAL A 158 7.35 -11.37 -1.39
C VAL A 158 7.88 -9.95 -1.23
N VAL A 159 7.97 -9.45 0.00
CA VAL A 159 8.47 -8.10 0.29
C VAL A 159 9.82 -8.20 0.97
N MET A 160 10.87 -7.84 0.25
CA MET A 160 12.24 -7.83 0.74
C MET A 160 12.60 -6.47 1.38
N GLU A 161 13.66 -6.45 2.18
CA GLU A 161 14.12 -5.21 2.82
C GLU A 161 14.65 -4.19 1.81
N GLY A 162 15.46 -4.61 0.84
CA GLY A 162 16.19 -3.71 -0.04
C GLY A 162 17.30 -2.92 0.70
N PRO A 163 17.89 -1.86 0.11
CA PRO A 163 17.58 -1.31 -1.21
C PRO A 163 18.20 -2.09 -2.38
N GLN A 164 19.08 -3.06 -2.13
CA GLN A 164 19.64 -3.91 -3.19
C GLN A 164 18.55 -4.85 -3.73
N PHE A 165 18.65 -5.20 -5.01
CA PHE A 165 17.85 -6.25 -5.60
C PHE A 165 18.31 -7.63 -5.12
N SER A 166 17.50 -8.66 -5.38
CA SER A 166 17.82 -10.04 -5.02
C SER A 166 19.11 -10.54 -5.66
N THR A 167 19.86 -11.34 -4.92
CA THR A 167 20.80 -12.25 -5.55
C THR A 167 20.04 -13.30 -6.38
N ARG A 168 20.70 -13.95 -7.34
CA ARG A 168 20.07 -15.04 -8.10
C ARG A 168 19.56 -16.16 -7.19
N ALA A 169 20.33 -16.49 -6.15
CA ALA A 169 19.96 -17.54 -5.19
C ALA A 169 18.70 -17.18 -4.41
N GLU A 170 18.55 -15.93 -3.96
CA GLU A 170 17.35 -15.44 -3.29
C GLU A 170 16.15 -15.46 -4.23
N SER A 171 16.31 -15.01 -5.46
CA SER A 171 15.26 -15.00 -6.46
C SER A 171 14.75 -16.42 -6.76
N VAL A 172 15.66 -17.39 -6.95
CA VAL A 172 15.30 -18.81 -7.11
C VAL A 172 14.59 -19.36 -5.87
N LEU A 173 15.06 -19.01 -4.66
CA LEU A 173 14.41 -19.41 -3.41
C LEU A 173 12.97 -18.89 -3.30
N HIS A 174 12.74 -17.63 -3.64
CA HIS A 174 11.40 -17.03 -3.61
C HIS A 174 10.44 -17.72 -4.59
N ARG A 175 10.93 -18.12 -5.76
CA ARG A 175 10.16 -18.95 -6.70
C ARG A 175 9.80 -20.32 -6.13
N ILE A 176 10.74 -20.97 -5.43
CA ILE A 176 10.48 -22.27 -4.76
C ILE A 176 9.41 -22.12 -3.67
N TRP A 177 9.34 -20.96 -2.99
CA TRP A 177 8.28 -20.67 -2.01
C TRP A 177 6.91 -20.43 -2.65
N GLY A 178 6.84 -20.38 -3.97
CA GLY A 178 5.60 -20.13 -4.69
C GLY A 178 5.22 -18.66 -4.77
N ALA A 179 6.15 -17.73 -4.54
CA ALA A 179 5.90 -16.32 -4.75
C ALA A 179 5.81 -15.99 -6.25
N ASP A 180 4.87 -15.12 -6.61
CA ASP A 180 4.64 -14.66 -7.98
C ASP A 180 5.42 -13.38 -8.30
N LEU A 181 5.60 -12.54 -7.30
CA LEU A 181 6.18 -11.20 -7.39
C LEU A 181 7.18 -10.93 -6.27
N ILE A 182 8.05 -9.97 -6.49
CA ILE A 182 8.96 -9.44 -5.48
C ILE A 182 8.96 -7.91 -5.49
N GLY A 183 8.85 -7.32 -4.29
CA GLY A 183 8.86 -5.87 -4.10
C GLY A 183 9.51 -5.49 -2.79
N MET A 184 9.48 -4.18 -2.47
CA MET A 184 10.17 -3.67 -1.28
C MET A 184 9.27 -2.87 -0.33
N THR A 185 8.00 -2.55 -0.68
CA THR A 185 7.26 -1.48 0.02
C THR A 185 5.89 -1.85 0.54
N ALA A 186 5.26 -2.94 0.06
CA ALA A 186 3.94 -3.35 0.51
C ALA A 186 3.89 -3.74 2.01
N MET A 187 5.02 -4.11 2.58
CA MET A 187 5.19 -4.33 4.02
C MET A 187 6.16 -3.30 4.63
N PRO A 188 5.83 -2.73 5.75
CA PRO A 188 4.67 -2.96 6.63
C PRO A 188 3.39 -2.17 6.26
N GLU A 189 3.33 -1.53 5.10
CA GLU A 189 2.22 -0.64 4.69
C GLU A 189 0.84 -1.32 4.86
N ALA A 190 0.67 -2.55 4.34
CA ALA A 190 -0.57 -3.30 4.46
C ALA A 190 -0.93 -3.65 5.91
N LYS A 191 0.06 -4.01 6.76
CA LYS A 191 -0.15 -4.28 8.18
C LYS A 191 -0.67 -3.04 8.92
N LEU A 192 -0.04 -1.90 8.66
CA LEU A 192 -0.40 -0.62 9.28
C LEU A 192 -1.77 -0.13 8.78
N ALA A 193 -2.09 -0.32 7.50
CA ALA A 193 -3.42 -0.02 6.97
C ALA A 193 -4.50 -0.85 7.68
N ARG A 194 -4.26 -2.15 7.93
CA ARG A 194 -5.16 -3.02 8.69
C ARG A 194 -5.35 -2.54 10.13
N GLU A 195 -4.28 -2.17 10.83
CA GLU A 195 -4.36 -1.62 12.18
C GLU A 195 -5.07 -0.26 12.23
N ALA A 196 -4.96 0.53 11.16
CA ALA A 196 -5.67 1.81 11.01
C ALA A 196 -7.13 1.65 10.52
N GLU A 197 -7.61 0.41 10.36
CA GLU A 197 -8.94 0.13 9.85
C GLU A 197 -9.21 0.85 8.50
N ILE A 198 -8.26 0.73 7.58
CA ILE A 198 -8.34 1.19 6.20
C ILE A 198 -8.36 -0.03 5.28
N ALA A 199 -9.35 -0.10 4.37
CA ALA A 199 -9.38 -1.13 3.33
C ALA A 199 -8.18 -0.91 2.39
N TYR A 200 -7.41 -1.97 2.11
CA TYR A 200 -6.14 -1.88 1.39
C TYR A 200 -6.12 -2.76 0.14
N CYS A 201 -5.60 -2.24 -0.95
CA CYS A 201 -5.31 -2.98 -2.17
C CYS A 201 -3.94 -2.55 -2.71
N ASN A 202 -3.06 -3.51 -3.00
CA ASN A 202 -1.79 -3.23 -3.68
C ASN A 202 -1.97 -3.43 -5.18
N VAL A 203 -1.45 -2.49 -5.97
CA VAL A 203 -1.40 -2.56 -7.44
C VAL A 203 0.07 -2.64 -7.83
N ALA A 204 0.52 -3.87 -8.05
CA ALA A 204 1.90 -4.18 -8.37
C ALA A 204 2.15 -4.09 -9.89
N MET A 205 2.98 -3.15 -10.30
CA MET A 205 3.31 -2.90 -11.69
C MET A 205 4.65 -3.58 -12.03
N VAL A 206 4.61 -4.65 -12.80
CA VAL A 206 5.81 -5.42 -13.16
C VAL A 206 6.74 -4.60 -14.03
N THR A 207 8.00 -4.48 -13.62
CA THR A 207 9.05 -3.75 -14.35
C THR A 207 10.12 -4.65 -14.96
N ASP A 208 10.35 -5.82 -14.37
CA ASP A 208 11.42 -6.77 -14.72
C ASP A 208 11.10 -8.19 -14.25
N PHE A 209 11.96 -9.15 -14.60
CA PHE A 209 11.84 -10.56 -14.17
C PHE A 209 12.71 -10.91 -12.95
N ASP A 210 13.14 -9.94 -12.15
CA ASP A 210 14.09 -10.16 -11.07
C ASP A 210 15.35 -10.93 -11.55
N SER A 211 16.18 -11.45 -10.64
CA SER A 211 17.49 -12.02 -10.94
C SER A 211 17.47 -13.51 -11.37
N TRP A 212 16.30 -14.15 -11.47
CA TRP A 212 16.20 -15.59 -11.81
C TRP A 212 16.23 -15.90 -13.30
N HIS A 213 15.84 -14.94 -14.14
CA HIS A 213 15.60 -15.17 -15.56
C HIS A 213 16.93 -15.26 -16.33
N SER A 214 17.17 -16.38 -16.99
CA SER A 214 18.47 -16.68 -17.62
C SER A 214 18.74 -15.94 -18.93
N GLN A 215 17.69 -15.46 -19.60
CA GLN A 215 17.79 -14.77 -20.91
C GLN A 215 17.79 -13.24 -20.79
N HIS A 216 17.48 -12.71 -19.60
CA HIS A 216 17.61 -11.30 -19.31
C HIS A 216 18.87 -11.11 -18.46
N GLU A 217 19.71 -10.15 -18.84
CA GLU A 217 20.83 -9.70 -18.00
C GLU A 217 20.33 -9.32 -16.61
N ALA A 218 21.24 -9.34 -15.62
CA ALA A 218 20.91 -8.87 -14.26
C ALA A 218 20.12 -7.55 -14.32
N VAL A 219 19.14 -7.38 -13.44
CA VAL A 219 18.19 -6.25 -13.44
C VAL A 219 18.90 -4.95 -13.84
N ASP A 220 18.67 -4.51 -15.09
CA ASP A 220 19.24 -3.25 -15.60
C ASP A 220 18.34 -2.09 -15.24
N VAL A 221 18.85 -1.19 -14.43
CA VAL A 221 18.16 0.02 -13.97
C VAL A 221 17.61 0.85 -15.14
N ALA A 222 18.32 0.91 -16.29
CA ALA A 222 17.88 1.68 -17.46
C ALA A 222 16.64 1.06 -18.12
N GLN A 223 16.60 -0.28 -18.23
CA GLN A 223 15.41 -1.00 -18.71
C GLN A 223 14.23 -0.89 -17.75
N VAL A 224 14.46 -1.06 -16.45
CA VAL A 224 13.45 -0.86 -15.40
C VAL A 224 12.83 0.54 -15.51
N MET A 225 13.66 1.58 -15.66
CA MET A 225 13.18 2.96 -15.80
C MET A 225 12.34 3.19 -17.05
N LYS A 226 12.68 2.53 -18.17
CA LYS A 226 11.90 2.62 -19.42
C LYS A 226 10.51 1.99 -19.26
N VAL A 227 10.43 0.79 -18.69
CA VAL A 227 9.15 0.12 -18.43
C VAL A 227 8.34 0.89 -17.39
N MET A 228 8.99 1.39 -16.34
CA MET A 228 8.35 2.18 -15.29
C MET A 228 7.68 3.43 -15.86
N LYS A 229 8.31 4.13 -16.82
CA LYS A 229 7.69 5.30 -17.47
C LYS A 229 6.39 4.93 -18.20
N ALA A 230 6.35 3.80 -18.90
CA ALA A 230 5.14 3.32 -19.54
C ALA A 230 4.08 2.90 -18.50
N ASN A 231 4.49 2.23 -17.43
CA ASN A 231 3.59 1.83 -16.35
C ASN A 231 2.97 3.04 -15.65
N VAL A 232 3.71 4.14 -15.47
CA VAL A 232 3.17 5.39 -14.88
C VAL A 232 2.01 5.94 -15.71
N GLN A 233 2.15 6.02 -17.03
CA GLN A 233 1.07 6.48 -17.92
C GLN A 233 -0.18 5.56 -17.83
N GLN A 234 0.04 4.26 -17.69
CA GLN A 234 -1.06 3.31 -17.48
C GLN A 234 -1.69 3.49 -16.09
N ALA A 235 -0.87 3.73 -15.06
CA ALA A 235 -1.34 3.97 -13.69
C ALA A 235 -2.21 5.25 -13.59
N GLU A 236 -1.87 6.32 -14.29
CA GLU A 236 -2.69 7.54 -14.35
C GLU A 236 -4.08 7.27 -14.94
N ARG A 237 -4.15 6.53 -16.06
CA ARG A 237 -5.43 6.12 -16.66
C ARG A 237 -6.22 5.19 -15.73
N PHE A 238 -5.53 4.23 -15.14
CA PHE A 238 -6.12 3.31 -14.17
C PHE A 238 -6.74 4.04 -12.98
N VAL A 239 -6.00 4.95 -12.35
CA VAL A 239 -6.47 5.72 -11.18
C VAL A 239 -7.68 6.57 -11.52
N THR A 240 -7.67 7.22 -12.69
CA THR A 240 -8.81 8.02 -13.18
C THR A 240 -10.05 7.14 -13.39
N ARG A 241 -9.88 5.97 -14.01
CA ARG A 241 -10.96 5.02 -14.20
C ARG A 241 -11.46 4.47 -12.87
N LEU A 242 -10.55 4.09 -11.98
CA LEU A 242 -10.86 3.58 -10.66
C LEU A 242 -11.73 4.56 -9.88
N ALA A 243 -11.34 5.83 -9.82
CA ALA A 243 -12.12 6.87 -9.12
C ALA A 243 -13.56 6.97 -9.66
N SER A 244 -13.77 6.80 -10.97
CA SER A 244 -15.11 6.81 -11.57
C SER A 244 -15.98 5.58 -11.25
N LEU A 245 -15.37 4.51 -10.75
CA LEU A 245 -16.06 3.26 -10.38
C LEU A 245 -16.28 3.13 -8.88
N MET A 246 -15.55 3.90 -8.07
CA MET A 246 -15.67 3.85 -6.61
C MET A 246 -17.05 4.31 -6.16
N PRO A 247 -17.69 3.60 -5.21
CA PRO A 247 -18.94 4.07 -4.62
C PRO A 247 -18.71 5.31 -3.75
N HIS A 248 -19.66 6.27 -3.76
CA HIS A 248 -19.59 7.45 -2.89
C HIS A 248 -19.75 7.13 -1.40
N GLU A 249 -20.44 6.04 -1.09
CA GLU A 249 -20.56 5.52 0.28
C GLU A 249 -19.63 4.33 0.45
N HIS A 250 -18.78 4.35 1.47
CA HIS A 250 -17.82 3.28 1.75
C HIS A 250 -18.53 1.98 2.12
N PRO A 251 -18.41 0.92 1.32
CA PRO A 251 -18.95 -0.39 1.66
C PRO A 251 -18.05 -1.06 2.70
N LEU A 252 -18.64 -1.79 3.64
CA LEU A 252 -17.86 -2.57 4.61
C LEU A 252 -16.96 -3.59 3.87
N CYS A 253 -15.71 -3.61 4.27
CA CYS A 253 -14.72 -4.55 3.73
C CYS A 253 -15.03 -5.98 4.16
N SER A 254 -15.17 -6.90 3.20
CA SER A 254 -15.44 -8.32 3.48
C SER A 254 -14.32 -9.01 4.29
N ALA A 255 -13.08 -8.53 4.19
CA ALA A 255 -11.95 -8.98 5.01
C ALA A 255 -11.97 -8.39 6.45
N GLY A 256 -13.00 -7.62 6.81
CA GLY A 256 -13.17 -7.07 8.15
C GLY A 256 -12.20 -5.93 8.49
N SER A 257 -11.60 -5.26 7.49
CA SER A 257 -10.65 -4.16 7.73
C SER A 257 -11.25 -3.07 8.59
N ASP A 258 -12.49 -2.66 8.32
CA ASP A 258 -13.19 -1.56 9.02
C ASP A 258 -13.41 -1.78 10.52
N ARG A 259 -13.23 -3.02 10.97
CA ARG A 259 -13.46 -3.46 12.35
C ARG A 259 -12.34 -4.34 12.87
N ALA A 260 -11.15 -4.20 12.31
CA ALA A 260 -10.00 -5.04 12.67
C ALA A 260 -9.62 -4.93 14.16
N LEU A 261 -9.98 -3.82 14.80
CA LEU A 261 -9.66 -3.54 16.21
C LEU A 261 -10.76 -3.93 17.22
N ASP A 262 -11.94 -4.40 16.79
CA ASP A 262 -13.09 -4.63 17.70
C ASP A 262 -12.73 -5.51 18.92
N PHE A 263 -11.89 -6.52 18.71
CA PHE A 263 -11.44 -7.46 19.75
C PHE A 263 -9.92 -7.65 19.77
N ALA A 264 -9.18 -6.77 19.12
CA ALA A 264 -7.74 -6.95 18.90
C ALA A 264 -6.88 -6.51 20.09
N ILE A 265 -7.35 -5.55 20.91
CA ILE A 265 -6.56 -4.96 22.00
C ILE A 265 -6.53 -5.92 23.19
N MET A 266 -5.34 -6.46 23.51
CA MET A 266 -5.11 -7.43 24.57
C MET A 266 -4.81 -6.78 25.93
N THR A 267 -4.23 -5.56 25.92
CA THR A 267 -3.87 -4.86 27.16
C THR A 267 -5.15 -4.41 27.89
N ALA A 268 -5.28 -4.80 29.17
CA ALA A 268 -6.38 -4.39 30.03
C ALA A 268 -6.45 -2.85 30.11
N PRO A 269 -7.66 -2.25 30.11
CA PRO A 269 -7.83 -0.80 30.01
C PRO A 269 -6.99 -0.01 31.03
N GLU A 270 -6.94 -0.44 32.29
CA GLU A 270 -6.22 0.20 33.39
C GLU A 270 -4.70 0.06 33.32
N LYS A 271 -4.18 -0.74 32.38
CA LYS A 271 -2.74 -0.96 32.12
C LYS A 271 -2.23 -0.27 30.87
N ARG A 272 -3.14 0.33 30.10
CA ARG A 272 -2.77 1.01 28.86
C ARG A 272 -1.99 2.29 29.14
N ASP A 273 -0.89 2.47 28.42
CA ASP A 273 -0.06 3.68 28.52
C ASP A 273 -0.79 4.90 27.93
N PRO A 274 -1.08 5.94 28.73
CA PRO A 274 -1.78 7.13 28.25
C PRO A 274 -1.04 7.86 27.13
N MET A 275 0.31 7.83 27.11
CA MET A 275 1.10 8.47 26.08
C MET A 275 0.97 7.74 24.74
N LEU A 276 0.94 6.41 24.77
CA LEU A 276 0.72 5.62 23.57
C LEU A 276 -0.75 5.77 23.09
N LEU A 277 -1.73 5.77 24.01
CA LEU A 277 -3.12 6.01 23.66
C LEU A 277 -3.34 7.34 22.95
N ALA A 278 -2.67 8.41 23.40
CA ALA A 278 -2.73 9.72 22.74
C ALA A 278 -2.18 9.65 21.30
N LYS A 279 -1.14 8.87 21.05
CA LYS A 279 -0.62 8.65 19.68
C LYS A 279 -1.57 7.82 18.81
N LEU A 280 -2.30 6.89 19.41
CA LEU A 280 -3.23 5.99 18.74
C LEU A 280 -4.58 6.64 18.41
N GLU A 281 -4.82 7.90 18.79
CA GLU A 281 -6.11 8.57 18.66
C GLU A 281 -6.71 8.45 17.25
N ALA A 282 -5.97 8.75 16.19
CA ALA A 282 -6.48 8.67 14.82
C ALA A 282 -6.68 7.22 14.35
N VAL A 283 -5.76 6.32 14.72
CA VAL A 283 -5.74 4.92 14.28
C VAL A 283 -6.79 4.08 15.01
N ALA A 284 -6.91 4.23 16.33
CA ALA A 284 -7.69 3.34 17.20
C ALA A 284 -8.74 4.07 18.05
N GLY A 285 -8.98 5.36 17.83
CA GLY A 285 -9.92 6.16 18.61
C GLY A 285 -11.33 5.56 18.66
N ARG A 286 -11.78 4.90 17.62
CA ARG A 286 -13.07 4.20 17.56
C ARG A 286 -13.28 3.19 18.71
N VAL A 287 -12.22 2.50 19.13
CA VAL A 287 -12.28 1.43 20.15
C VAL A 287 -11.68 1.83 21.50
N ILE A 288 -10.78 2.83 21.52
CA ILE A 288 -10.10 3.28 22.76
C ILE A 288 -10.99 4.19 23.60
N VAL A 289 -11.78 5.07 22.96
CA VAL A 289 -12.63 6.08 23.64
C VAL A 289 -13.89 5.45 24.28
N LYS A 290 -14.18 4.19 24.01
CA LYS A 290 -15.36 3.48 24.55
C LYS A 290 -15.05 2.65 25.81
N GLY A 291 -13.88 2.84 26.43
CA GLY A 291 -13.48 2.15 27.66
C GLY A 291 -13.61 3.02 28.91
#